data_3168dd2190646629cbf5fb1756d0eef8
#
_entry.id   3168dd2190646629cbf5fb1756d0eef8
#
_cell.length_a   1.000
_cell.length_b   1.000
_cell.length_c   1.000
_cell.angle_alpha   90.00
_cell.angle_beta   90.00
_cell.angle_gamma   90.00
#
_symmetry.space_group_name_H-M   'P 1'
#
loop_
_entity.id
_entity.type
_entity.pdbx_description
1 polymer ?
#
loop_
_entity_poly.entity_id
_entity_poly.type
_entity_poly.pdbx_seq_one_letter_code
_entity_poly.pdbx_strand_id
1 'polypeptide(L)'
;MTTNPTTDSTTTDGNGTAASARGEANIWPAFRYRDAKAAIAFLRSAFGFEVTAEYTNPDDPGLVDHAELTWPGGGGIMLGSARDDGSVMSDVGIASGSVYIAVDDVDALFDQAVAAGATVVSGPSEKDYGSRDFSVTDPEGVLWNFGTYRGAGRG
;
A
#
# COMPACT_ATOMS: atom_id res chain seq x y z
N MET A 1 -20.67 56.38 -34.75
CA MET A 1 -19.24 56.31 -35.13
C MET A 1 -18.46 56.03 -33.89
N THR A 2 -17.70 55.03 -33.94
CA THR A 2 -16.55 54.66 -33.16
C THR A 2 -16.64 53.27 -32.59
N THR A 3 -15.83 52.55 -33.17
CA THR A 3 -15.54 51.15 -33.00
C THR A 3 -14.81 50.84 -31.71
N ASN A 4 -15.22 49.80 -31.09
CA ASN A 4 -14.53 49.17 -29.98
C ASN A 4 -13.59 48.08 -30.52
N PRO A 5 -12.37 47.94 -30.07
CA PRO A 5 -11.63 46.73 -30.22
C PRO A 5 -11.61 45.96 -28.91
N THR A 6 -12.12 44.80 -28.99
CA THR A 6 -12.00 43.65 -28.09
C THR A 6 -10.52 43.31 -27.90
N THR A 7 -10.07 43.27 -26.68
CA THR A 7 -8.82 42.60 -26.32
C THR A 7 -9.16 41.29 -25.69
N ASP A 8 -8.94 40.28 -26.45
CA ASP A 8 -8.85 38.90 -26.03
C ASP A 8 -7.55 38.67 -25.26
N SER A 9 -7.65 38.27 -24.03
CA SER A 9 -6.50 37.84 -23.23
C SER A 9 -6.73 36.38 -22.81
N THR A 10 -6.42 35.53 -23.73
CA THR A 10 -6.26 34.10 -23.44
C THR A 10 -4.96 33.92 -22.65
N THR A 11 -5.09 33.80 -21.36
CA THR A 11 -4.01 33.27 -20.52
C THR A 11 -4.21 31.76 -20.45
N THR A 12 -3.46 31.07 -21.24
CA THR A 12 -3.35 29.62 -21.18
C THR A 12 -2.31 29.26 -20.13
N ASP A 13 -2.69 29.06 -18.90
CA ASP A 13 -1.83 28.43 -17.91
C ASP A 13 -1.88 26.92 -18.12
N GLY A 14 -1.12 26.50 -19.10
CA GLY A 14 -0.79 25.11 -19.33
C GLY A 14 0.28 24.67 -18.34
N ASN A 15 -0.10 24.28 -17.15
CA ASN A 15 0.70 23.41 -16.32
C ASN A 15 -0.19 22.28 -15.76
N GLY A 16 -0.80 21.56 -16.67
CA GLY A 16 -1.38 20.26 -16.38
C GLY A 16 -0.26 19.26 -16.19
N THR A 17 0.23 19.15 -14.97
CA THR A 17 1.12 18.06 -14.57
C THR A 17 0.46 16.74 -14.92
N ALA A 18 1.13 15.94 -15.75
CA ALA A 18 0.70 14.60 -16.15
C ALA A 18 0.81 13.60 -14.96
N ALA A 19 0.08 13.86 -13.87
CA ALA A 19 0.03 13.02 -12.67
C ALA A 19 -1.22 12.14 -12.61
N SER A 20 -2.06 12.10 -13.64
CA SER A 20 -3.35 11.42 -13.57
C SER A 20 -3.56 10.27 -14.56
N ALA A 21 -2.50 9.64 -15.03
CA ALA A 21 -2.63 8.43 -15.86
C ALA A 21 -2.64 7.13 -15.03
N ARG A 22 -2.50 7.19 -13.72
CA ARG A 22 -2.75 6.05 -12.83
C ARG A 22 -4.15 6.22 -12.29
N GLY A 23 -5.10 5.46 -12.83
CA GLY A 23 -6.46 5.42 -12.30
C GLY A 23 -6.43 5.17 -10.80
N GLU A 24 -7.38 5.75 -10.08
CA GLU A 24 -7.56 5.48 -8.66
C GLU A 24 -7.65 3.97 -8.41
N ALA A 25 -6.98 3.48 -7.40
CA ALA A 25 -7.04 2.07 -7.06
C ALA A 25 -8.44 1.71 -6.56
N ASN A 26 -9.03 0.70 -7.17
CA ASN A 26 -10.37 0.23 -6.84
C ASN A 26 -10.38 -1.02 -5.94
N ILE A 27 -9.21 -1.62 -5.72
CA ILE A 27 -9.05 -2.84 -4.90
C ILE A 27 -8.09 -2.52 -3.77
N TRP A 28 -8.56 -2.67 -2.55
CA TRP A 28 -7.84 -2.41 -1.32
C TRP A 28 -7.97 -3.60 -0.39
N PRO A 29 -6.94 -4.45 -0.27
CA PRO A 29 -6.90 -5.47 0.77
C PRO A 29 -7.05 -4.83 2.15
N ALA A 30 -7.83 -5.47 3.02
CA ALA A 30 -8.08 -4.97 4.37
C ALA A 30 -7.64 -5.99 5.42
N PHE A 31 -6.93 -5.53 6.44
CA PHE A 31 -6.35 -6.36 7.48
C PHE A 31 -6.75 -5.90 8.88
N ARG A 32 -6.76 -6.86 9.81
CA ARG A 32 -6.87 -6.60 11.24
C ARG A 32 -5.56 -6.98 11.93
N TYR A 33 -5.10 -6.10 12.81
CA TYR A 33 -3.90 -6.30 13.62
C TYR A 33 -4.22 -6.16 15.09
N ARG A 34 -3.58 -6.98 15.94
CA ARG A 34 -3.69 -6.82 17.41
C ARG A 34 -3.10 -5.48 17.83
N ASP A 35 -1.93 -5.14 17.28
CA ASP A 35 -1.27 -3.85 17.45
C ASP A 35 -1.15 -3.15 16.08
N ALA A 36 -2.20 -2.45 15.68
CA ALA A 36 -2.26 -1.77 14.39
C ALA A 36 -1.23 -0.63 14.29
N LYS A 37 -0.90 0.05 15.38
CA LYS A 37 0.14 1.10 15.37
C LYS A 37 1.52 0.54 15.10
N ALA A 38 1.88 -0.55 15.75
CA ALA A 38 3.13 -1.25 15.48
C ALA A 38 3.17 -1.81 14.06
N ALA A 39 2.05 -2.33 13.54
CA ALA A 39 1.94 -2.79 12.17
C ALA A 39 2.17 -1.66 11.16
N ILE A 40 1.56 -0.50 11.36
CA ILE A 40 1.78 0.69 10.52
C ILE A 40 3.26 1.07 10.50
N ALA A 41 3.89 1.17 11.67
CA ALA A 41 5.31 1.50 11.77
C ALA A 41 6.19 0.49 11.04
N PHE A 42 5.91 -0.81 11.20
CA PHE A 42 6.62 -1.88 10.51
C PHE A 42 6.46 -1.81 8.98
N LEU A 43 5.24 -1.70 8.48
CA LEU A 43 4.95 -1.67 7.05
C LEU A 43 5.61 -0.47 6.34
N ARG A 44 5.71 0.66 7.03
CA ARG A 44 6.47 1.82 6.55
C ARG A 44 7.97 1.52 6.48
N SER A 45 8.54 1.00 7.55
CA SER A 45 9.99 0.78 7.66
C SER A 45 10.48 -0.38 6.79
N ALA A 46 9.74 -1.49 6.80
CA ALA A 46 10.14 -2.72 6.11
C ALA A 46 9.90 -2.65 4.61
N PHE A 47 8.76 -2.09 4.19
CA PHE A 47 8.32 -2.16 2.80
C PHE A 47 8.23 -0.80 2.11
N GLY A 48 8.21 0.30 2.85
CA GLY A 48 8.14 1.64 2.26
C GLY A 48 6.71 2.10 1.95
N PHE A 49 5.70 1.57 2.63
CA PHE A 49 4.34 2.12 2.54
C PHE A 49 4.28 3.55 3.07
N GLU A 50 3.40 4.34 2.49
CA GLU A 50 3.08 5.70 2.92
C GLU A 50 1.71 5.74 3.59
N VAL A 51 1.61 6.31 4.79
CA VAL A 51 0.32 6.50 5.48
C VAL A 51 -0.38 7.70 4.86
N THR A 52 -1.54 7.47 4.28
CA THR A 52 -2.38 8.51 3.67
C THR A 52 -3.58 8.89 4.53
N ALA A 53 -4.00 7.99 5.42
CA ALA A 53 -5.01 8.27 6.43
C ALA A 53 -4.77 7.41 7.67
N GLU A 54 -5.01 7.96 8.85
CA GLU A 54 -5.02 7.24 10.11
C GLU A 54 -6.04 7.87 11.06
N TYR A 55 -7.00 7.08 11.50
CA TYR A 55 -8.04 7.48 12.43
C TYR A 55 -7.90 6.67 13.71
N THR A 56 -7.43 7.32 14.75
CA THR A 56 -7.33 6.75 16.09
C THR A 56 -8.68 6.75 16.78
N ASN A 57 -8.94 5.71 17.57
CA ASN A 57 -10.18 5.64 18.34
C ASN A 57 -10.22 6.77 19.38
N PRO A 58 -11.32 7.54 19.48
CA PRO A 58 -11.41 8.66 20.40
C PRO A 58 -11.44 8.26 21.88
N ASP A 59 -11.92 7.06 22.19
CA ASP A 59 -12.05 6.56 23.57
C ASP A 59 -10.82 5.77 24.00
N ASP A 60 -10.06 5.22 23.05
CA ASP A 60 -8.84 4.47 23.30
C ASP A 60 -7.75 4.84 22.28
N PRO A 61 -6.81 5.72 22.65
CA PRO A 61 -5.73 6.15 21.74
C PRO A 61 -4.77 5.02 21.32
N GLY A 62 -4.83 3.86 21.95
CA GLY A 62 -4.08 2.66 21.54
C GLY A 62 -4.65 1.97 20.31
N LEU A 63 -5.92 2.22 20.02
CA LEU A 63 -6.62 1.58 18.91
C LEU A 63 -6.62 2.47 17.66
N VAL A 64 -6.47 1.85 16.50
CA VAL A 64 -6.67 2.46 15.18
C VAL A 64 -8.01 1.97 14.64
N ASP A 65 -8.94 2.89 14.45
CA ASP A 65 -10.24 2.58 13.87
C ASP A 65 -10.12 2.24 12.39
N HIS A 66 -9.29 3.02 11.68
CA HIS A 66 -9.04 2.85 10.26
C HIS A 66 -7.71 3.52 9.87
N ALA A 67 -6.94 2.88 9.03
CA ALA A 67 -5.79 3.48 8.37
C ALA A 67 -5.71 3.04 6.91
N GLU A 68 -5.16 3.92 6.09
CA GLU A 68 -4.88 3.69 4.67
C GLU A 68 -3.38 3.88 4.43
N LEU A 69 -2.78 2.86 3.85
CA LEU A 69 -1.38 2.88 3.47
C LEU A 69 -1.27 2.66 1.97
N THR A 70 -0.67 3.62 1.28
CA THR A 70 -0.48 3.54 -0.16
C THR A 70 0.90 3.00 -0.52
N TRP A 71 0.94 2.29 -1.63
CA TRP A 71 2.18 1.82 -2.23
C TRP A 71 2.66 2.83 -3.28
N PRO A 72 3.95 3.23 -3.28
CA PRO A 72 4.45 4.23 -4.25
C PRO A 72 4.25 3.85 -5.71
N GLY A 73 4.18 2.56 -6.00
CA GLY A 73 3.90 2.02 -7.33
C GLY A 73 2.42 2.00 -7.75
N GLY A 74 1.52 2.38 -6.84
CA GLY A 74 0.06 2.38 -7.02
C GLY A 74 -0.64 1.28 -6.23
N GLY A 75 -1.88 1.53 -5.84
CA GLY A 75 -2.62 0.68 -4.92
C GLY A 75 -2.28 0.95 -3.46
N GLY A 76 -2.79 0.12 -2.58
CA GLY A 76 -2.57 0.24 -1.16
C GLY A 76 -3.33 -0.82 -0.38
N ILE A 77 -3.31 -0.67 0.92
CA ILE A 77 -4.05 -1.50 1.87
C ILE A 77 -4.81 -0.63 2.86
N MET A 78 -5.84 -1.20 3.45
CA MET A 78 -6.52 -0.65 4.62
C MET A 78 -6.24 -1.53 5.82
N LEU A 79 -6.18 -0.96 7.01
CA LEU A 79 -6.04 -1.74 8.22
C LEU A 79 -6.69 -1.05 9.41
N GLY A 80 -6.91 -1.83 10.46
CA GLY A 80 -7.40 -1.34 11.75
C GLY A 80 -7.09 -2.33 12.86
N SER A 81 -7.29 -1.88 14.09
CA SER A 81 -7.15 -2.72 15.27
C SER A 81 -8.19 -3.84 15.29
N ALA A 82 -7.77 -5.04 15.61
CA ALA A 82 -8.65 -6.16 15.85
C ALA A 82 -9.47 -5.91 17.12
N ARG A 83 -10.79 -6.05 17.02
CA ARG A 83 -11.73 -5.89 18.12
C ARG A 83 -13.03 -6.58 17.80
N ASP A 84 -13.74 -6.96 18.84
CA ASP A 84 -15.09 -7.50 18.75
C ASP A 84 -16.10 -6.38 18.99
N ASP A 85 -16.47 -5.69 17.90
CA ASP A 85 -17.39 -4.56 17.91
C ASP A 85 -18.70 -4.86 17.16
N GLY A 86 -18.92 -6.13 16.80
CA GLY A 86 -20.08 -6.58 16.04
C GLY A 86 -20.10 -6.15 14.57
N SER A 87 -19.03 -5.53 14.07
CA SER A 87 -18.90 -5.20 12.66
C SER A 87 -18.56 -6.44 11.82
N VAL A 88 -18.78 -6.36 10.51
CA VAL A 88 -18.37 -7.43 9.59
C VAL A 88 -16.86 -7.70 9.63
N MET A 89 -16.08 -6.74 10.09
CA MET A 89 -14.64 -6.89 10.23
C MET A 89 -14.20 -7.61 11.51
N SER A 90 -15.12 -7.79 12.49
CA SER A 90 -14.83 -8.55 13.72
C SER A 90 -14.49 -10.01 13.42
N ASP A 91 -15.08 -10.57 12.37
CA ASP A 91 -14.87 -11.97 11.96
C ASP A 91 -13.62 -12.15 11.07
N VAL A 92 -12.98 -11.07 10.66
CA VAL A 92 -11.72 -11.14 9.89
C VAL A 92 -10.58 -11.50 10.83
N GLY A 93 -10.04 -12.70 10.66
CA GLY A 93 -8.94 -13.20 11.47
C GLY A 93 -7.64 -12.42 11.26
N ILE A 94 -6.80 -12.43 12.30
CA ILE A 94 -5.42 -11.95 12.20
C ILE A 94 -4.65 -12.82 11.21
N ALA A 95 -3.78 -12.22 10.40
CA ALA A 95 -2.97 -12.90 9.37
C ALA A 95 -3.79 -13.69 8.33
N SER A 96 -5.03 -13.28 8.09
CA SER A 96 -5.86 -13.88 7.05
C SER A 96 -5.52 -13.28 5.68
N GLY A 97 -5.13 -14.15 4.75
CA GLY A 97 -4.76 -13.77 3.40
C GLY A 97 -3.28 -13.44 3.20
N SER A 98 -2.95 -13.05 2.00
CA SER A 98 -1.62 -12.60 1.61
C SER A 98 -1.68 -11.54 0.53
N VAL A 99 -0.58 -10.81 0.37
CA VAL A 99 -0.43 -9.79 -0.69
C VAL A 99 0.77 -10.14 -1.54
N TYR A 100 0.65 -9.95 -2.85
CA TYR A 100 1.77 -9.91 -3.78
C TYR A 100 1.94 -8.48 -4.31
N ILE A 101 3.16 -7.98 -4.24
CA ILE A 101 3.51 -6.64 -4.71
C ILE A 101 4.61 -6.77 -5.77
N ALA A 102 4.35 -6.21 -6.94
CA ALA A 102 5.35 -6.15 -8.00
C ALA A 102 6.37 -5.04 -7.72
N VAL A 103 7.64 -5.38 -7.75
CA VAL A 103 8.77 -4.49 -7.47
C VAL A 103 9.87 -4.63 -8.50
N ASP A 104 10.70 -3.60 -8.65
CA ASP A 104 11.82 -3.64 -9.59
C ASP A 104 13.08 -4.22 -8.96
N ASP A 105 13.40 -3.83 -7.73
CA ASP A 105 14.60 -4.27 -7.00
C ASP A 105 14.21 -5.15 -5.81
N VAL A 106 14.10 -6.45 -6.09
CA VAL A 106 13.70 -7.47 -5.12
C VAL A 106 14.73 -7.62 -4.00
N ASP A 107 16.02 -7.61 -4.36
CA ASP A 107 17.10 -7.83 -3.39
C ASP A 107 17.24 -6.66 -2.42
N ALA A 108 17.17 -5.42 -2.90
CA ALA A 108 17.23 -4.25 -2.04
C ALA A 108 16.04 -4.18 -1.07
N LEU A 109 14.84 -4.51 -1.54
CA LEU A 109 13.66 -4.54 -0.67
C LEU A 109 13.73 -5.69 0.36
N PHE A 110 14.26 -6.84 -0.04
CA PHE A 110 14.49 -7.96 0.87
C PHE A 110 15.41 -7.55 2.02
N ASP A 111 16.55 -6.93 1.71
CA ASP A 111 17.52 -6.47 2.71
C ASP A 111 16.87 -5.45 3.67
N GLN A 112 16.09 -4.51 3.13
CA GLN A 112 15.35 -3.52 3.92
C GLN A 112 14.33 -4.19 4.85
N ALA A 113 13.55 -5.15 4.35
CA ALA A 113 12.55 -5.86 5.10
C ALA A 113 13.15 -6.66 6.26
N VAL A 114 14.23 -7.38 5.99
CA VAL A 114 14.97 -8.15 7.01
C VAL A 114 15.55 -7.23 8.08
N ALA A 115 16.17 -6.11 7.69
CA ALA A 115 16.70 -5.13 8.62
C ALA A 115 15.62 -4.51 9.52
N ALA A 116 14.40 -4.39 9.03
CA ALA A 116 13.24 -3.89 9.79
C ALA A 116 12.55 -4.97 10.65
N GLY A 117 12.98 -6.23 10.59
CA GLY A 117 12.48 -7.31 11.43
C GLY A 117 11.45 -8.24 10.79
N ALA A 118 11.33 -8.25 9.47
CA ALA A 118 10.51 -9.23 8.76
C ALA A 118 11.05 -10.65 8.99
N THR A 119 10.14 -11.61 9.14
CA THR A 119 10.51 -13.03 9.22
C THR A 119 10.56 -13.62 7.84
N VAL A 120 11.70 -14.18 7.45
CA VAL A 120 11.90 -14.76 6.12
C VAL A 120 11.16 -16.08 6.01
N VAL A 121 10.28 -16.18 5.01
CA VAL A 121 9.65 -17.44 4.58
C VAL A 121 10.43 -18.06 3.42
N SER A 122 10.78 -17.23 2.44
CA SER A 122 11.59 -17.62 1.29
C SER A 122 12.46 -16.43 0.85
N GLY A 123 13.77 -16.61 0.80
CA GLY A 123 14.69 -15.59 0.31
C GLY A 123 14.54 -15.34 -1.20
N PRO A 124 15.20 -14.29 -1.74
CA PRO A 124 15.14 -13.98 -3.15
C PRO A 124 15.59 -15.16 -4.02
N SER A 125 14.78 -15.56 -4.96
CA SER A 125 15.07 -16.66 -5.88
C SER A 125 14.37 -16.48 -7.22
N GLU A 126 15.03 -16.96 -8.27
CA GLU A 126 14.42 -17.04 -9.60
C GLU A 126 13.32 -18.08 -9.63
N LYS A 127 12.22 -17.74 -10.27
CA LYS A 127 11.09 -18.64 -10.50
C LYS A 127 11.06 -19.08 -11.95
N ASP A 128 10.53 -20.28 -12.18
CA ASP A 128 10.43 -20.89 -13.52
C ASP A 128 9.52 -20.10 -14.48
N TYR A 129 8.64 -19.26 -13.97
CA TYR A 129 7.81 -18.34 -14.77
C TYR A 129 8.46 -16.97 -15.04
N GLY A 130 9.77 -16.81 -14.78
CA GLY A 130 10.53 -15.62 -15.13
C GLY A 130 10.41 -14.45 -14.16
N SER A 131 10.08 -14.72 -12.90
CA SER A 131 10.09 -13.74 -11.82
C SER A 131 11.21 -14.03 -10.83
N ARG A 132 11.76 -12.98 -10.21
CA ARG A 132 12.59 -13.10 -9.02
C ARG A 132 11.75 -12.68 -7.83
N ASP A 133 11.52 -13.57 -6.88
CA ASP A 133 10.57 -13.36 -5.77
C ASP A 133 11.20 -13.66 -4.42
N PHE A 134 10.66 -13.00 -3.38
CA PHE A 134 10.83 -13.41 -1.98
C PHE A 134 9.51 -13.32 -1.22
N SER A 135 9.46 -14.00 -0.07
CA SER A 135 8.30 -13.97 0.82
C SER A 135 8.74 -13.80 2.26
N VAL A 136 8.05 -12.95 2.98
CA VAL A 136 8.25 -12.68 4.40
C VAL A 136 6.92 -12.60 5.13
N THR A 137 6.94 -12.76 6.44
CA THR A 137 5.81 -12.40 7.29
C THR A 137 6.14 -11.15 8.10
N ASP A 138 5.12 -10.35 8.37
CA ASP A 138 5.19 -9.26 9.32
C ASP A 138 5.12 -9.80 10.77
N PRO A 139 5.27 -8.95 11.81
CA PRO A 139 5.28 -9.39 13.21
C PRO A 139 4.00 -10.11 13.66
N GLU A 140 2.88 -9.92 13.00
CA GLU A 140 1.63 -10.63 13.32
C GLU A 140 1.31 -11.79 12.37
N GLY A 141 2.22 -12.10 11.45
CA GLY A 141 2.14 -13.30 10.60
C GLY A 141 1.45 -13.11 9.26
N VAL A 142 1.10 -11.88 8.86
CA VAL A 142 0.59 -11.63 7.50
C VAL A 142 1.69 -11.93 6.50
N LEU A 143 1.34 -12.71 5.47
CA LEU A 143 2.28 -13.12 4.41
C LEU A 143 2.35 -12.04 3.33
N TRP A 144 3.55 -11.57 3.08
CA TRP A 144 3.89 -10.60 2.06
C TRP A 144 4.82 -11.22 1.02
N ASN A 145 4.41 -11.17 -0.24
CA ASN A 145 5.18 -11.68 -1.37
C ASN A 145 5.58 -10.51 -2.27
N PHE A 146 6.82 -10.48 -2.67
CA PHE A 146 7.35 -9.44 -3.54
C PHE A 146 8.08 -10.09 -4.71
N GLY A 147 7.90 -9.54 -5.91
CA GLY A 147 8.57 -10.09 -7.08
C GLY A 147 8.51 -9.18 -8.29
N THR A 148 9.21 -9.58 -9.34
CA THR A 148 9.29 -8.80 -10.57
C THR A 148 8.12 -9.06 -11.51
N TYR A 149 7.29 -10.08 -11.27
CA TYR A 149 6.14 -10.40 -12.09
C TYR A 149 5.02 -9.38 -11.91
N ARG A 150 4.57 -8.80 -13.01
CA ARG A 150 3.54 -7.74 -13.00
C ARG A 150 2.16 -8.19 -13.46
N GLY A 151 1.94 -9.48 -13.44
CA GLY A 151 0.71 -10.09 -13.97
C GLY A 151 0.76 -10.28 -15.48
N ALA A 152 -0.15 -11.10 -15.99
CA ALA A 152 -0.33 -11.25 -17.42
C ALA A 152 -0.89 -9.92 -17.99
N GLY A 153 -0.23 -9.38 -18.99
CA GLY A 153 -0.72 -8.20 -19.69
C GLY A 153 -2.10 -8.47 -20.33
N ARG A 154 -2.90 -7.44 -20.42
CA ARG A 154 -4.10 -7.53 -21.27
C ARG A 154 -3.63 -7.55 -22.73
N GLY A 155 -3.90 -8.64 -23.40
CA GLY A 155 -3.65 -8.79 -24.84
C GLY A 155 -4.49 -7.83 -25.69
#